data_23fc849711b904c98cdd2ee4ee63a435
#
_entry.id   23fc849711b904c98cdd2ee4ee63a435
#
_cell.length_a   1.000
_cell.length_b   1.000
_cell.length_c   1.000
_cell.angle_alpha   90.00
_cell.angle_beta   90.00
_cell.angle_gamma   90.00
#
_symmetry.space_group_name_H-M   'P 1'
#
loop_
_entity.id
_entity.type
_entity.pdbx_description
1 polymer ?
#
loop_
_entity_poly.entity_id
_entity_poly.type
_entity_poly.pdbx_seq_one_letter_code
_entity_poly.pdbx_strand_id
1 'polypeptide(L)'
;EGATIEPASGTERDFTQPQVYTVTSQDGKWKKTYTVSFTSDDVVTSYHFDDIKWYEYKDEWDANAQPQKLFHIFTEKTSNGDTFEWGSGNAGYMIIASGQPAESYPTSQSPDGYKGKCAKLQTVSTGSLGAMMKSPIAAGNLFFGQFKLDIANAAKSTHFGIPFRKVPKE
;
A
#
# COMPACT_ATOMS: atom_id res chain seq x y z
N GLU A 1 -35.26 -24.13 9.21
CA GLU A 1 -35.71 -22.75 9.32
C GLU A 1 -34.81 -22.09 10.33
N GLY A 2 -34.37 -20.85 10.04
CA GLY A 2 -33.26 -20.20 10.75
C GLY A 2 -33.62 -18.78 11.22
N ALA A 3 -32.59 -17.99 11.54
CA ALA A 3 -32.73 -16.59 11.86
C ALA A 3 -33.34 -15.78 10.69
N THR A 4 -34.03 -14.71 11.03
CA THR A 4 -34.58 -13.77 10.05
C THR A 4 -33.70 -12.54 9.94
N ILE A 5 -33.69 -11.91 8.76
CA ILE A 5 -33.00 -10.64 8.53
C ILE A 5 -34.00 -9.61 8.01
N GLU A 6 -33.89 -8.40 8.49
CA GLU A 6 -34.72 -7.27 8.05
C GLU A 6 -33.80 -6.08 7.72
N PRO A 7 -33.89 -5.50 6.52
CA PRO A 7 -34.74 -5.90 5.38
C PRO A 7 -34.42 -7.30 4.85
N ALA A 8 -35.42 -7.96 4.26
CA ALA A 8 -35.28 -9.33 3.75
C ALA A 8 -34.21 -9.43 2.63
N SER A 9 -33.64 -10.62 2.48
CA SER A 9 -32.69 -10.90 1.40
C SER A 9 -33.36 -10.67 0.04
N GLY A 10 -32.62 -10.02 -0.88
CA GLY A 10 -33.13 -9.65 -2.22
C GLY A 10 -33.92 -8.34 -2.27
N THR A 11 -34.13 -7.65 -1.14
CA THR A 11 -34.75 -6.32 -1.15
C THR A 11 -33.78 -5.31 -1.78
N GLU A 12 -34.26 -4.59 -2.80
CA GLU A 12 -33.52 -3.48 -3.42
C GLU A 12 -33.30 -2.37 -2.42
N ARG A 13 -32.07 -1.86 -2.33
CA ARG A 13 -31.66 -0.79 -1.39
C ARG A 13 -30.73 0.20 -2.05
N ASP A 14 -30.85 1.44 -1.63
CA ASP A 14 -29.94 2.50 -2.04
C ASP A 14 -28.75 2.55 -1.08
N PHE A 15 -27.57 2.13 -1.57
CA PHE A 15 -26.33 2.13 -0.83
C PHE A 15 -25.51 3.43 -0.99
N THR A 16 -26.11 4.50 -1.51
CA THR A 16 -25.50 5.84 -1.44
C THR A 16 -25.35 6.32 0.00
N GLN A 17 -26.15 5.72 0.91
CA GLN A 17 -26.04 5.88 2.35
C GLN A 17 -25.90 4.52 3.04
N PRO A 18 -25.24 4.45 4.21
CA PRO A 18 -25.15 3.21 4.97
C PRO A 18 -26.52 2.60 5.24
N GLN A 19 -26.68 1.30 4.99
CA GLN A 19 -27.92 0.57 5.21
C GLN A 19 -27.85 -0.27 6.49
N VAL A 20 -28.91 -0.26 7.25
CA VAL A 20 -28.99 -1.00 8.52
C VAL A 20 -29.78 -2.28 8.33
N TYR A 21 -29.22 -3.40 8.79
CA TYR A 21 -29.85 -4.73 8.78
C TYR A 21 -29.97 -5.25 10.21
N THR A 22 -31.12 -5.80 10.55
CA THR A 22 -31.33 -6.44 11.84
C THR A 22 -31.52 -7.93 11.66
N VAL A 23 -30.67 -8.71 12.29
CA VAL A 23 -30.79 -10.17 12.35
C VAL A 23 -31.45 -10.55 13.66
N THR A 24 -32.52 -11.38 13.57
CA THR A 24 -33.23 -11.90 14.71
C THR A 24 -33.11 -13.41 14.75
N SER A 25 -32.76 -13.99 15.90
CA SER A 25 -32.73 -15.44 16.07
C SER A 25 -34.10 -16.07 15.88
N GLN A 26 -34.14 -17.36 15.55
CA GLN A 26 -35.37 -18.10 15.32
C GLN A 26 -36.35 -18.04 16.51
N ASP A 27 -35.82 -18.03 17.73
CA ASP A 27 -36.61 -17.95 18.96
C ASP A 27 -36.98 -16.49 19.37
N GLY A 28 -36.57 -15.50 18.56
CA GLY A 28 -36.85 -14.08 18.77
C GLY A 28 -36.09 -13.44 19.91
N LYS A 29 -35.28 -14.19 20.67
CA LYS A 29 -34.65 -13.68 21.91
C LYS A 29 -33.43 -12.83 21.66
N TRP A 30 -32.74 -13.04 20.51
CA TRP A 30 -31.51 -12.31 20.17
C TRP A 30 -31.71 -11.50 18.92
N LYS A 31 -31.31 -10.22 19.01
CA LYS A 31 -31.27 -9.31 17.86
C LYS A 31 -29.90 -8.71 17.75
N LYS A 32 -29.36 -8.64 16.54
CA LYS A 32 -28.10 -7.97 16.24
C LYS A 32 -28.26 -7.10 15.01
N THR A 33 -27.82 -5.86 15.12
CA THR A 33 -27.86 -4.86 14.05
C THR A 33 -26.50 -4.77 13.38
N TYR A 34 -26.50 -4.73 12.05
CA TYR A 34 -25.32 -4.53 11.21
C TYR A 34 -25.53 -3.30 10.34
N THR A 35 -24.57 -2.42 10.31
CA THR A 35 -24.54 -1.32 9.35
C THR A 35 -23.67 -1.74 8.18
N VAL A 36 -24.25 -1.76 6.98
CA VAL A 36 -23.55 -2.10 5.73
C VAL A 36 -23.42 -0.81 4.93
N SER A 37 -22.20 -0.40 4.65
CA SER A 37 -21.88 0.72 3.79
C SER A 37 -21.19 0.22 2.53
N PHE A 38 -21.54 0.78 1.39
CA PHE A 38 -20.80 0.61 0.17
C PHE A 38 -19.89 1.82 -0.01
N THR A 39 -18.60 1.60 0.09
CA THR A 39 -17.62 2.59 -0.33
C THR A 39 -17.16 2.20 -1.73
N SER A 40 -17.50 3.00 -2.73
CA SER A 40 -16.87 2.87 -4.04
C SER A 40 -15.46 3.47 -3.92
N ASP A 41 -14.47 2.64 -3.61
CA ASP A 41 -13.11 3.02 -3.87
C ASP A 41 -12.96 3.02 -5.39
N ASP A 42 -12.98 4.20 -6.00
CA ASP A 42 -12.66 4.29 -7.41
C ASP A 42 -11.21 3.88 -7.56
N VAL A 43 -11.00 2.82 -8.31
CA VAL A 43 -9.65 2.42 -8.68
C VAL A 43 -9.07 3.56 -9.50
N VAL A 44 -7.97 4.12 -9.01
CA VAL A 44 -7.20 5.07 -9.79
C VAL A 44 -6.79 4.37 -11.08
N THR A 45 -7.24 4.86 -12.20
CA THR A 45 -6.93 4.29 -13.52
C THR A 45 -5.80 5.03 -14.24
N SER A 46 -5.33 6.12 -13.64
CA SER A 46 -4.25 6.95 -14.16
C SER A 46 -3.29 7.30 -13.01
N TYR A 47 -2.02 7.03 -13.23
CA TYR A 47 -0.95 7.27 -12.25
C TYR A 47 0.04 8.26 -12.84
N HIS A 48 0.41 9.26 -12.05
CA HIS A 48 1.24 10.37 -12.53
C HIS A 48 2.66 10.32 -11.99
N PHE A 49 2.87 9.71 -10.82
CA PHE A 49 4.17 9.64 -10.12
C PHE A 49 4.81 10.99 -9.81
N ASP A 50 4.01 12.05 -9.81
CA ASP A 50 4.46 13.41 -9.52
C ASP A 50 4.62 13.66 -8.02
N ASP A 51 3.78 13.01 -7.22
CA ASP A 51 3.74 13.17 -5.78
C ASP A 51 4.54 12.08 -5.06
N ILE A 52 5.34 12.51 -4.10
CA ILE A 52 6.11 11.62 -3.23
C ILE A 52 6.01 12.08 -1.79
N LYS A 53 6.20 11.13 -0.88
CA LYS A 53 6.63 11.38 0.48
C LYS A 53 8.02 10.79 0.69
N TRP A 54 8.72 11.28 1.70
CA TRP A 54 9.99 10.72 2.12
C TRP A 54 9.78 9.58 3.11
N TYR A 55 10.52 8.50 2.92
CA TYR A 55 10.76 7.59 4.02
C TYR A 55 11.76 8.24 4.97
N GLU A 56 11.36 8.41 6.22
CA GLU A 56 12.18 9.03 7.25
C GLU A 56 12.61 7.95 8.26
N TYR A 57 13.89 7.83 8.46
CA TYR A 57 14.48 6.95 9.46
C TYR A 57 15.00 7.77 10.61
N LYS A 58 14.70 7.35 11.82
CA LYS A 58 15.29 7.90 13.04
C LYS A 58 15.94 6.76 13.81
N ASP A 59 17.19 6.94 14.23
CA ASP A 59 17.85 5.97 15.10
C ASP A 59 17.14 5.98 16.47
N GLU A 60 16.52 4.89 16.81
CA GLU A 60 15.78 4.73 18.07
C GLU A 60 16.71 4.63 19.29
N TRP A 61 17.99 4.31 19.06
CA TRP A 61 19.00 4.18 20.11
C TRP A 61 19.69 5.49 20.47
N ASP A 62 19.57 6.51 19.62
CA ASP A 62 20.06 7.86 19.89
C ASP A 62 18.89 8.83 20.12
N ALA A 63 18.67 9.21 21.38
CA ALA A 63 17.61 10.13 21.76
C ALA A 63 17.71 11.51 21.06
N ASN A 64 18.92 11.90 20.61
CA ASN A 64 19.17 13.16 19.92
C ASN A 64 19.19 13.03 18.39
N ALA A 65 19.02 11.81 17.86
CA ALA A 65 18.99 11.59 16.42
C ALA A 65 17.88 12.41 15.77
N GLN A 66 18.22 13.06 14.66
CA GLN A 66 17.25 13.74 13.83
C GLN A 66 16.77 12.78 12.72
N PRO A 67 15.47 12.83 12.34
CA PRO A 67 14.97 12.03 11.23
C PRO A 67 15.78 12.32 9.94
N GLN A 68 16.23 11.26 9.28
CA GLN A 68 16.93 11.32 8.02
C GLN A 68 16.02 10.89 6.88
N LYS A 69 15.90 11.71 5.86
CA LYS A 69 15.18 11.39 4.63
C LYS A 69 16.03 10.45 3.80
N LEU A 70 15.55 9.22 3.57
CA LEU A 70 16.35 8.19 2.90
C LEU A 70 15.93 7.97 1.44
N PHE A 71 14.67 7.71 1.17
CA PHE A 71 14.20 7.39 -0.18
C PHE A 71 12.77 7.87 -0.43
N HIS A 72 12.37 7.85 -1.70
CA HIS A 72 11.06 8.29 -2.16
C HIS A 72 10.02 7.17 -2.02
N ILE A 73 8.84 7.52 -1.52
CA ILE A 73 7.63 6.70 -1.58
C ILE A 73 6.64 7.44 -2.47
N PHE A 74 6.24 6.82 -3.57
CA PHE A 74 5.25 7.41 -4.47
C PHE A 74 3.88 7.39 -3.84
N THR A 75 3.14 8.47 -4.03
CA THR A 75 1.78 8.63 -3.53
C THR A 75 0.87 9.08 -4.65
N GLU A 76 -0.38 8.61 -4.60
CA GLU A 76 -1.43 9.04 -5.52
C GLU A 76 -2.68 9.36 -4.72
N LYS A 77 -3.49 10.26 -5.23
CA LYS A 77 -4.79 10.55 -4.66
C LYS A 77 -5.86 9.71 -5.34
N THR A 78 -6.68 9.08 -4.54
CA THR A 78 -7.90 8.44 -5.02
C THR A 78 -8.94 9.50 -5.38
N SER A 79 -9.96 9.14 -6.15
CA SER A 79 -11.10 10.01 -6.45
C SER A 79 -11.83 10.50 -5.19
N ASN A 80 -11.75 9.76 -4.10
CA ASN A 80 -12.34 10.13 -2.81
C ASN A 80 -11.47 11.08 -1.98
N GLY A 81 -10.27 11.44 -2.50
CA GLY A 81 -9.31 12.30 -1.81
C GLY A 81 -8.38 11.59 -0.84
N ASP A 82 -8.53 10.28 -0.66
CA ASP A 82 -7.59 9.46 0.13
C ASP A 82 -6.24 9.38 -0.57
N THR A 83 -5.19 9.21 0.21
CA THR A 83 -3.84 9.01 -0.32
C THR A 83 -3.50 7.54 -0.33
N PHE A 84 -3.11 7.06 -1.50
CA PHE A 84 -2.58 5.72 -1.71
C PHE A 84 -1.05 5.77 -1.82
N GLU A 85 -0.36 4.78 -1.27
CA GLU A 85 1.09 4.65 -1.32
C GLU A 85 1.50 3.41 -2.11
N TRP A 86 2.48 3.61 -3.00
CA TRP A 86 3.07 2.51 -3.73
C TRP A 86 4.10 1.78 -2.88
N GLY A 87 4.05 0.46 -2.88
CA GLY A 87 5.10 -0.38 -2.32
C GLY A 87 6.33 -0.46 -3.23
N SER A 88 7.52 -0.54 -2.63
CA SER A 88 8.77 -0.81 -3.33
C SER A 88 9.74 -1.58 -2.45
N GLY A 89 10.75 -2.20 -3.06
CA GLY A 89 11.82 -2.89 -2.35
C GLY A 89 12.87 -1.97 -1.69
N ASN A 90 12.69 -0.65 -1.76
CA ASN A 90 13.67 0.31 -1.23
C ASN A 90 13.98 0.12 0.26
N ALA A 91 12.99 -0.26 1.07
CA ALA A 91 13.21 -0.51 2.50
C ALA A 91 14.16 -1.69 2.74
N GLY A 92 14.18 -2.68 1.85
CA GLY A 92 15.18 -3.75 1.88
C GLY A 92 16.58 -3.26 1.46
N TYR A 93 16.64 -2.43 0.44
CA TYR A 93 17.90 -1.85 -0.05
C TYR A 93 18.52 -0.87 0.95
N MET A 94 17.72 -0.19 1.75
CA MET A 94 18.16 0.76 2.78
C MET A 94 19.24 0.18 3.72
N ILE A 95 19.19 -1.12 4.03
CA ILE A 95 20.15 -1.78 4.92
C ILE A 95 21.58 -1.66 4.40
N ILE A 96 21.74 -1.65 3.08
CA ILE A 96 23.04 -1.63 2.40
C ILE A 96 23.37 -0.27 1.78
N ALA A 97 22.40 0.63 1.72
CA ALA A 97 22.48 1.93 1.06
C ALA A 97 22.82 3.08 2.01
N SER A 98 23.45 2.82 3.16
CA SER A 98 23.75 3.84 4.16
C SER A 98 24.46 5.05 3.54
N GLY A 99 23.89 6.26 3.73
CA GLY A 99 24.46 7.51 3.22
C GLY A 99 24.30 7.75 1.72
N GLN A 100 23.59 6.88 0.99
CA GLN A 100 23.36 7.09 -0.44
C GLN A 100 22.19 8.06 -0.66
N PRO A 101 22.26 8.92 -1.71
CA PRO A 101 21.15 9.82 -2.05
C PRO A 101 19.95 9.03 -2.57
N ALA A 102 18.74 9.58 -2.40
CA ALA A 102 17.49 8.92 -2.77
C ALA A 102 17.42 8.53 -4.26
N GLU A 103 18.06 9.31 -5.13
CA GLU A 103 18.09 9.09 -6.58
C GLU A 103 18.92 7.86 -6.97
N SER A 104 19.76 7.36 -6.09
CA SER A 104 20.57 6.14 -6.28
C SER A 104 19.84 4.86 -5.84
N TYR A 105 18.71 4.98 -5.16
CA TYR A 105 17.89 3.83 -4.80
C TYR A 105 17.28 3.15 -6.02
N PRO A 106 16.99 1.84 -5.96
CA PRO A 106 16.41 1.09 -7.08
C PRO A 106 15.13 1.70 -7.63
N THR A 107 14.33 2.31 -6.76
CA THR A 107 13.10 3.00 -7.12
C THR A 107 13.17 4.44 -6.60
N SER A 108 13.15 5.41 -7.51
CA SER A 108 13.26 6.83 -7.16
C SER A 108 12.43 7.69 -8.11
N GLN A 109 12.19 8.95 -7.74
CA GLN A 109 11.58 9.91 -8.65
C GLN A 109 12.66 10.58 -9.50
N SER A 110 12.41 10.74 -10.80
CA SER A 110 13.22 11.53 -11.71
C SER A 110 12.44 12.74 -12.23
N PRO A 111 13.10 13.88 -12.43
CA PRO A 111 12.50 15.05 -13.09
C PRO A 111 12.32 14.84 -14.61
N ASP A 112 12.97 13.84 -15.20
CA ASP A 112 13.09 13.65 -16.65
C ASP A 112 11.95 12.78 -17.23
N GLY A 113 10.72 12.99 -16.79
CA GLY A 113 9.54 12.31 -17.31
C GLY A 113 9.06 12.90 -18.64
N TYR A 114 8.23 12.15 -19.36
CA TYR A 114 7.63 12.61 -20.61
C TYR A 114 6.78 13.88 -20.44
N LYS A 115 6.04 13.96 -19.33
CA LYS A 115 5.25 15.14 -18.94
C LYS A 115 5.40 15.34 -17.42
N GLY A 116 6.44 16.07 -17.01
CA GLY A 116 6.73 16.29 -15.59
C GLY A 116 7.66 15.24 -15.02
N LYS A 117 7.42 14.84 -13.77
CA LYS A 117 8.23 13.85 -13.09
C LYS A 117 7.81 12.43 -13.47
N CYS A 118 8.67 11.46 -13.17
CA CYS A 118 8.36 10.05 -13.41
C CYS A 118 8.96 9.14 -12.33
N ALA A 119 8.47 7.90 -12.29
CA ALA A 119 9.11 6.85 -11.53
C ALA A 119 10.31 6.30 -12.32
N LYS A 120 11.49 6.37 -11.71
CA LYS A 120 12.72 5.75 -12.23
C LYS A 120 12.93 4.41 -11.55
N LEU A 121 12.97 3.34 -12.34
CA LEU A 121 13.28 1.99 -11.91
C LEU A 121 14.64 1.60 -12.48
N GLN A 122 15.58 1.25 -11.62
CA GLN A 122 16.93 0.86 -12.02
C GLN A 122 17.40 -0.37 -11.26
N THR A 123 18.26 -1.14 -11.89
CA THR A 123 18.99 -2.22 -11.21
C THR A 123 20.29 -1.66 -10.68
N VAL A 124 20.53 -1.85 -9.39
CA VAL A 124 21.73 -1.35 -8.71
C VAL A 124 22.51 -2.49 -8.06
N SER A 125 23.82 -2.31 -7.92
CA SER A 125 24.64 -3.24 -7.16
C SER A 125 24.37 -3.09 -5.66
N THR A 126 24.34 -4.19 -4.98
CA THR A 126 24.21 -4.25 -3.51
C THR A 126 25.56 -4.34 -2.80
N GLY A 127 26.64 -4.26 -3.58
CA GLY A 127 28.01 -4.33 -3.05
C GLY A 127 28.34 -5.67 -2.40
N SER A 128 29.39 -5.66 -1.59
CA SER A 128 29.89 -6.86 -0.92
C SER A 128 28.89 -7.45 0.09
N LEU A 129 28.17 -6.59 0.81
CA LEU A 129 27.19 -7.03 1.80
C LEU A 129 26.03 -7.78 1.16
N GLY A 130 25.47 -7.23 0.06
CA GLY A 130 24.41 -7.91 -0.67
C GLY A 130 24.88 -9.20 -1.34
N ALA A 131 26.13 -9.23 -1.83
CA ALA A 131 26.73 -10.46 -2.36
C ALA A 131 26.83 -11.57 -1.30
N MET A 132 27.23 -11.22 -0.08
CA MET A 132 27.24 -12.14 1.07
C MET A 132 25.83 -12.68 1.38
N MET A 133 24.80 -11.87 1.21
CA MET A 133 23.39 -12.23 1.38
C MET A 133 22.81 -12.96 0.15
N LYS A 134 23.63 -13.34 -0.82
CA LYS A 134 23.23 -13.96 -2.11
C LYS A 134 22.27 -13.09 -2.94
N SER A 135 22.33 -11.79 -2.78
CA SER A 135 21.53 -10.80 -3.48
C SER A 135 22.45 -9.69 -4.04
N PRO A 136 23.29 -9.99 -5.05
CA PRO A 136 24.32 -9.06 -5.54
C PRO A 136 23.76 -7.82 -6.26
N ILE A 137 22.48 -7.85 -6.62
CA ILE A 137 21.76 -6.76 -7.27
C ILE A 137 20.41 -6.54 -6.60
N ALA A 138 19.93 -5.30 -6.64
CA ALA A 138 18.57 -4.91 -6.29
C ALA A 138 17.89 -4.28 -7.52
N ALA A 139 16.77 -4.84 -7.93
CA ALA A 139 15.95 -4.32 -9.03
C ALA A 139 14.93 -3.31 -8.52
N GLY A 140 14.76 -2.21 -9.26
CA GLY A 140 13.68 -1.26 -9.03
C GLY A 140 12.33 -1.92 -9.32
N ASN A 141 11.37 -1.66 -8.43
CA ASN A 141 10.02 -2.17 -8.55
C ASN A 141 9.03 -1.22 -7.91
N LEU A 142 7.80 -1.24 -8.42
CA LEU A 142 6.63 -0.60 -7.84
C LEU A 142 5.47 -1.60 -7.87
N PHE A 143 4.71 -1.66 -6.80
CA PHE A 143 3.58 -2.57 -6.72
C PHE A 143 2.48 -2.01 -5.81
N PHE A 144 1.27 -2.46 -6.03
CA PHE A 144 0.17 -2.25 -5.10
C PHE A 144 0.37 -3.12 -3.87
N GLY A 145 0.45 -2.49 -2.70
CA GLY A 145 0.68 -3.20 -1.45
C GLY A 145 1.72 -2.54 -0.57
N GLN A 146 2.27 -3.30 0.35
CA GLN A 146 3.25 -2.83 1.31
C GLN A 146 4.50 -3.71 1.30
N PHE A 147 5.64 -3.09 1.53
CA PHE A 147 6.87 -3.81 1.81
C PHE A 147 7.16 -3.70 3.32
N LYS A 148 7.19 -4.86 4.00
CA LYS A 148 7.56 -4.97 5.41
C LYS A 148 8.74 -5.93 5.49
N LEU A 149 9.92 -5.40 5.76
CA LEU A 149 11.13 -6.20 5.78
C LEU A 149 11.04 -7.34 6.78
N ASP A 150 11.16 -8.57 6.29
CA ASP A 150 11.39 -9.80 7.08
C ASP A 150 12.80 -10.30 6.77
N ILE A 151 13.73 -10.05 7.69
CA ILE A 151 15.14 -10.44 7.51
C ILE A 151 15.30 -11.97 7.52
N ALA A 152 14.43 -12.68 8.24
CA ALA A 152 14.48 -14.13 8.32
C ALA A 152 13.95 -14.81 7.05
N ASN A 153 13.00 -14.15 6.36
CA ASN A 153 12.41 -14.69 5.14
C ASN A 153 12.05 -13.55 4.16
N ALA A 154 13.01 -13.22 3.30
CA ALA A 154 12.87 -12.13 2.32
C ALA A 154 11.61 -12.27 1.44
N ALA A 155 11.16 -13.49 1.12
CA ALA A 155 9.95 -13.72 0.34
C ALA A 155 8.67 -13.27 1.05
N LYS A 156 8.67 -13.16 2.37
CA LYS A 156 7.56 -12.66 3.16
C LYS A 156 7.56 -11.13 3.32
N SER A 157 8.57 -10.45 2.84
CA SER A 157 8.67 -8.98 2.95
C SER A 157 7.66 -8.25 2.07
N THR A 158 7.17 -8.86 1.01
CA THR A 158 6.26 -8.23 0.07
C THR A 158 4.82 -8.68 0.31
N HIS A 159 3.95 -7.73 0.59
CA HIS A 159 2.52 -7.92 0.75
C HIS A 159 1.81 -7.27 -0.44
N PHE A 160 1.54 -8.07 -1.46
CA PHE A 160 0.92 -7.60 -2.69
C PHE A 160 -0.59 -7.36 -2.52
N GLY A 161 -1.07 -6.41 -3.31
CA GLY A 161 -2.48 -6.10 -3.45
C GLY A 161 -2.97 -5.01 -2.52
N ILE A 162 -4.02 -4.37 -2.98
CA ILE A 162 -4.87 -3.46 -2.21
C ILE A 162 -6.30 -4.02 -2.27
N PRO A 163 -7.15 -3.75 -1.28
CA PRO A 163 -8.53 -4.19 -1.33
C PRO A 163 -9.22 -3.65 -2.59
N PHE A 164 -9.72 -4.54 -3.42
CA PHE A 164 -10.51 -4.20 -4.60
C PHE A 164 -11.96 -4.51 -4.32
N ARG A 165 -12.81 -3.48 -4.29
CA ARG A 165 -14.20 -3.60 -3.87
C ARG A 165 -15.21 -3.55 -5.02
N LYS A 166 -14.75 -3.51 -6.26
CA LYS A 166 -15.63 -3.55 -7.44
C LYS A 166 -15.66 -4.94 -8.03
N VAL A 167 -16.82 -5.34 -8.52
CA VAL A 167 -16.93 -6.54 -9.34
C VAL A 167 -16.34 -6.23 -10.71
N PRO A 168 -15.32 -6.98 -11.17
CA PRO A 168 -14.80 -6.81 -12.52
C PRO A 168 -15.93 -6.97 -13.54
N LYS A 169 -16.00 -6.08 -14.52
CA LYS A 169 -16.88 -6.27 -15.68
C LYS A 169 -16.08 -7.01 -16.73
N GLU A 170 -16.69 -8.05 -17.29
CA GLU A 170 -16.17 -8.75 -18.47
C GLU A 170 -16.10 -7.81 -19.68
#